data_dfee371922b59864ed1d57fecdbf59e5
#
_entry.id   dfee371922b59864ed1d57fecdbf59e5
#
_cell.length_a   1.000
_cell.length_b   1.000
_cell.length_c   1.000
_cell.angle_alpha   90.00
_cell.angle_beta   90.00
_cell.angle_gamma   90.00
#
_symmetry.space_group_name_H-M   'P 1'
#
loop_
_entity.id
_entity.type
_entity.pdbx_description
1 polymer ?
#
loop_
_entity_poly.entity_id
_entity_poly.type
_entity_poly.pdbx_seq_one_letter_code
_entity_poly.pdbx_strand_id
1 'polypeptide(L)' 'NDLLINKKKICGILQEVIEKSQTKYLVVGIGLNLIKSPKISNYLTTNLFAETNRKINQKKIIKEIKITFEKFLSKYYKAK' A
#
# COMPACT_ATOMS: atom_id res chain seq x y z
N ASN A 1 9.41 3.37 -0.89
CA ASN A 1 8.53 4.33 -1.55
C ASN A 1 7.36 4.70 -0.66
N ASP A 2 7.13 5.98 -0.51
CA ASP A 2 6.10 6.51 0.35
C ASP A 2 5.00 7.18 -0.46
N LEU A 3 3.77 7.03 0.00
CA LEU A 3 2.65 7.79 -0.52
C LEU A 3 2.29 8.88 0.47
N LEU A 4 2.09 10.07 -0.05
CA LEU A 4 1.81 11.25 0.76
C LEU A 4 0.45 11.83 0.42
N ILE A 5 -0.22 12.36 1.44
CA ILE A 5 -1.42 13.19 1.27
C ILE A 5 -1.15 14.49 2.02
N ASN A 6 -1.28 15.61 1.33
CA ASN A 6 -1.00 16.93 1.91
C ASN A 6 0.37 16.97 2.59
N LYS A 7 1.38 16.40 1.93
CA LYS A 7 2.77 16.32 2.40
C LYS A 7 2.95 15.48 3.67
N LYS A 8 1.96 14.66 4.02
CA LYS A 8 2.04 13.77 5.17
C LYS A 8 2.03 12.34 4.68
N LYS A 9 2.91 11.51 5.24
CA LYS A 9 2.98 10.10 4.85
C LYS A 9 1.77 9.34 5.35
N ILE A 10 1.09 8.65 4.44
CA ILE A 10 -0.05 7.80 4.77
C ILE A 10 0.24 6.32 4.51
N CYS A 11 1.20 6.02 3.67
CA CYS A 11 1.45 4.64 3.24
C CYS A 11 2.91 4.45 2.92
N GLY A 12 3.44 3.31 3.31
CA GLY A 12 4.77 2.87 2.88
C GLY A 12 4.63 1.66 1.96
N ILE A 13 5.45 1.61 0.91
CA ILE A 13 5.47 0.50 -0.03
C ILE A 13 6.88 -0.04 -0.11
N LEU A 14 7.01 -1.35 0.09
CA LEU A 14 8.28 -2.05 -0.04
C LEU A 14 8.17 -3.10 -1.13
N GLN A 15 9.21 -3.21 -1.93
CA GLN A 15 9.28 -4.21 -2.99
C GLN A 15 10.51 -5.08 -2.78
N GLU A 16 10.33 -6.38 -2.99
CA GLU A 16 11.40 -7.33 -2.82
C GLU A 16 11.28 -8.44 -3.85
N VAL A 17 12.41 -8.82 -4.45
CA VAL A 17 12.45 -9.96 -5.37
C VAL A 17 13.02 -11.15 -4.62
N ILE A 18 12.27 -12.23 -4.58
CA ILE A 18 12.68 -13.48 -3.95
C ILE A 18 12.83 -14.55 -5.02
N GLU A 19 13.94 -15.28 -4.98
CA GLU A 19 14.12 -16.43 -5.86
C GLU A 19 13.96 -17.71 -5.07
N LYS A 20 13.09 -18.60 -5.56
CA LYS A 20 12.83 -19.87 -4.93
C LYS A 20 12.64 -20.93 -6.02
N SER A 21 13.41 -22.01 -5.97
CA SER A 21 13.31 -23.11 -6.94
C SER A 21 13.40 -22.60 -8.38
N GLN A 22 14.34 -21.69 -8.65
CA GLN A 22 14.58 -21.10 -9.97
C GLN A 22 13.44 -20.22 -10.49
N THR A 23 12.48 -19.91 -9.63
CA THR A 23 11.40 -18.99 -9.97
C THR A 23 11.58 -17.70 -9.18
N LYS A 24 11.44 -16.58 -9.86
CA LYS A 24 11.51 -15.26 -9.22
C LYS A 24 10.13 -14.77 -8.88
N TYR A 25 9.96 -14.28 -7.67
CA TYR A 25 8.71 -13.71 -7.18
C TYR A 25 8.94 -12.25 -6.80
N LEU A 26 8.02 -11.40 -7.19
CA LEU A 26 7.99 -10.03 -6.71
C LEU A 26 7.03 -9.97 -5.52
N VAL A 27 7.56 -9.58 -4.37
CA VAL A 27 6.74 -9.37 -3.18
C VAL A 27 6.57 -7.89 -2.96
N VAL A 28 5.33 -7.44 -2.82
CA VAL A 28 5.01 -6.04 -2.58
C VAL A 28 4.33 -5.93 -1.22
N GLY A 29 4.97 -5.22 -0.29
CA GLY A 29 4.40 -4.93 1.00
C GLY A 29 3.79 -3.54 1.00
N ILE A 30 2.55 -3.41 1.47
CA ILE A 30 1.84 -2.14 1.53
C ILE A 30 1.44 -1.89 2.97
N GLY A 31 2.01 -0.85 3.58
CA GLY A 31 1.67 -0.44 4.93
C GLY A 31 0.84 0.83 4.90
N LEU A 32 -0.48 0.70 4.90
CA LEU A 32 -1.40 1.82 4.88
C LEU A 32 -1.85 2.17 6.30
N ASN A 33 -1.68 3.42 6.69
CA ASN A 33 -2.14 3.90 7.99
C ASN A 33 -3.65 4.13 7.92
N LEU A 34 -4.42 3.31 8.63
CA LEU A 34 -5.88 3.38 8.57
C LEU A 34 -6.47 4.34 9.60
N ILE A 35 -6.16 4.14 10.87
CA ILE A 35 -6.77 4.90 11.98
C ILE A 35 -5.73 5.64 12.80
N LYS A 36 -4.53 5.08 12.91
CA LYS A 36 -3.44 5.67 13.69
C LYS A 36 -2.31 6.11 12.79
N SER A 37 -1.63 7.16 13.20
CA SER A 37 -0.43 7.65 12.52
C SER A 37 0.78 7.41 13.39
N PRO A 38 1.77 6.63 12.90
CA PRO A 38 2.99 6.43 13.67
C PRO A 38 3.76 7.75 13.76
N LYS A 39 4.40 7.99 14.89
CA LYS A 39 5.28 9.15 15.03
C LYS A 39 6.64 8.81 14.43
N ILE A 40 7.04 9.60 13.46
CA ILE A 40 8.34 9.46 12.82
C ILE A 40 9.08 10.78 12.98
N SER A 41 10.34 10.73 13.39
CA SER A 41 11.05 11.93 13.85
C SER A 41 11.33 12.97 12.76
N ASN A 42 11.36 12.60 11.49
CA ASN A 42 11.81 13.51 10.43
C ASN A 42 10.72 13.95 9.46
N TYR A 43 9.50 13.45 9.59
CA TYR A 43 8.42 13.86 8.69
C TYR A 43 7.04 13.58 9.31
N LEU A 44 6.06 14.31 8.78
CA LEU A 44 4.68 14.20 9.23
C LEU A 44 4.03 12.94 8.67
N THR A 45 3.16 12.34 9.45
CA THR A 45 2.37 11.17 9.06
C THR A 45 0.89 11.47 9.20
N THR A 46 0.07 10.71 8.50
CA THR A 46 -1.37 10.81 8.61
C THR A 46 -1.99 9.41 8.46
N ASN A 47 -3.30 9.35 8.49
CA ASN A 47 -4.03 8.10 8.34
C ASN A 47 -5.33 8.34 7.57
N LEU A 48 -5.92 7.27 7.08
CA LEU A 48 -7.10 7.36 6.23
C LEU A 48 -8.30 7.96 6.96
N PHE A 49 -8.49 7.60 8.22
CA PHE A 49 -9.59 8.16 9.01
C PHE A 49 -9.44 9.68 9.17
N ALA A 50 -8.23 10.14 9.49
CA ALA A 50 -7.98 11.57 9.67
C ALA A 50 -8.22 12.35 8.38
N GLU A 51 -7.85 11.78 7.22
CA GLU A 51 -7.99 12.47 5.95
C GLU A 51 -9.40 12.44 5.38
N THR A 52 -10.19 11.41 5.67
CA THR A 52 -11.53 11.24 5.10
C THR A 52 -12.66 11.48 6.07
N ASN A 53 -12.38 11.37 7.36
CA ASN A 53 -13.39 11.42 8.43
C ASN A 53 -14.51 10.40 8.23
N ARG A 54 -14.19 9.27 7.58
CA ARG A 54 -15.13 8.19 7.31
C ARG A 54 -14.78 6.97 8.14
N LYS A 55 -15.81 6.19 8.47
CA LYS A 55 -15.62 4.92 9.15
C LYS A 55 -14.77 4.00 8.27
N ILE A 56 -13.72 3.44 8.86
CA ILE A 56 -12.78 2.59 8.14
C ILE A 56 -13.18 1.13 8.26
N ASN A 57 -13.35 0.48 7.11
CA ASN A 57 -13.56 -0.96 7.04
C ASN A 57 -12.31 -1.61 6.45
N GLN A 58 -11.50 -2.20 7.31
CA GLN A 58 -10.21 -2.76 6.92
C GLN A 58 -10.33 -3.84 5.86
N LYS A 59 -11.29 -4.75 6.00
CA LYS A 59 -11.48 -5.84 5.04
C LYS A 59 -11.84 -5.33 3.66
N LYS A 60 -12.68 -4.31 3.60
CA LYS A 60 -13.08 -3.70 2.33
C LYS A 60 -11.89 -3.02 1.66
N ILE A 61 -11.07 -2.32 2.43
CA ILE A 61 -9.89 -1.63 1.89
C ILE A 61 -8.88 -2.63 1.35
N ILE A 62 -8.62 -3.71 2.06
CA ILE A 62 -7.70 -4.76 1.60
C ILE A 62 -8.19 -5.34 0.27
N LYS A 63 -9.48 -5.62 0.17
CA LYS A 63 -10.09 -6.14 -1.06
C LYS A 63 -9.93 -5.16 -2.22
N GLU A 64 -10.18 -3.88 -1.98
CA GLU A 64 -10.04 -2.84 -2.99
C GLU A 64 -8.60 -2.71 -3.49
N ILE A 65 -7.63 -2.74 -2.58
CA ILE A 65 -6.22 -2.70 -2.93
C ILE A 65 -5.86 -3.89 -3.80
N LYS A 66 -6.29 -5.08 -3.41
CA LYS A 66 -6.01 -6.29 -4.17
C LYS A 66 -6.57 -6.22 -5.59
N ILE A 67 -7.82 -5.83 -5.73
CA ILE A 67 -8.48 -5.71 -7.03
C ILE A 67 -7.77 -4.68 -7.91
N THR A 68 -7.45 -3.52 -7.35
CA THR A 68 -6.76 -2.46 -8.07
C THR A 68 -5.38 -2.90 -8.54
N PHE A 69 -4.64 -3.58 -7.69
CA PHE A 69 -3.32 -4.08 -8.02
C PHE A 69 -3.38 -5.15 -9.12
N GLU A 70 -4.33 -6.08 -9.04
CA GLU A 70 -4.50 -7.11 -10.04
C GLU A 70 -4.87 -6.51 -11.40
N LYS A 71 -5.73 -5.49 -11.44
CA LYS A 71 -6.06 -4.79 -12.67
C LYS A 71 -4.84 -4.10 -13.28
N PHE A 72 -4.03 -3.48 -12.45
CA PHE A 72 -2.79 -2.84 -12.89
C PHE A 72 -1.86 -3.86 -13.54
N LEU A 73 -1.62 -4.99 -12.89
CA LEU A 73 -0.76 -6.04 -13.42
C LEU A 73 -1.30 -6.61 -14.73
N SER A 74 -2.60 -6.83 -14.80
CA SER A 74 -3.24 -7.34 -16.02
C SER A 74 -3.07 -6.39 -17.21
N LYS A 75 -3.04 -5.09 -16.95
CA LYS A 75 -2.87 -4.08 -17.99
C LYS A 75 -1.44 -4.00 -18.51
N TYR A 76 -0.45 -4.09 -17.62
CA TYR A 76 0.95 -3.87 -17.99
C TYR A 76 1.77 -5.15 -18.15
N TYR A 77 1.34 -6.24 -17.56
CA TYR A 77 2.03 -7.53 -17.61
C TYR A 77 1.06 -8.61 -18.04
N LYS A 78 0.72 -8.58 -19.33
CA LYS A 78 -0.20 -9.58 -19.86
C LYS A 78 0.44 -10.97 -19.80
N ALA A 79 -0.28 -11.93 -19.25
CA ALA A 79 0.13 -13.31 -19.28
C ALA A 79 0.19 -13.80 -20.71
N LYS A 80 1.27 -14.46 -21.03
CA LYS A 80 1.45 -15.04 -22.37
C LYS A 80 0.86 -16.44 -22.41
#